data_19504ed360440fdec7efe4f15ecfa579
#
_entry.id   19504ed360440fdec7efe4f15ecfa579
#
_cell.length_a   1.000
_cell.length_b   1.000
_cell.length_c   1.000
_cell.angle_alpha   90.00
_cell.angle_beta   90.00
_cell.angle_gamma   90.00
#
_symmetry.space_group_name_H-M   'P 1'
#
loop_
_entity.id
_entity.type
_entity.pdbx_description
1 polymer ?
#
loop_
_entity_poly.entity_id
_entity_poly.type
_entity_poly.pdbx_seq_one_letter_code
_entity_poly.pdbx_strand_id
1 'polypeptide(L)'
;LAELLYDTALHAQVVAPDRLGGVLSGADAVVFVPATAAAFRRRGFDHMEAIARPFCELSGVPLLDALVKYGHGDQRELGREERRERAQGMYETVEDVRGKRLLLIDDVITTGATMAAASAELKRAGAAAVDGLAIARVW
;
A
#
# COMPACT_ATOMS: atom_id res chain seq x y z
N LEU A 1 -14.62 6.84 3.08
CA LEU A 1 -13.37 6.81 2.29
C LEU A 1 -13.21 5.52 1.49
N ALA A 2 -13.51 4.37 2.09
CA ALA A 2 -13.43 3.09 1.39
C ALA A 2 -14.38 3.01 0.20
N GLU A 3 -15.60 3.51 0.37
CA GLU A 3 -16.59 3.58 -0.71
C GLU A 3 -16.13 4.48 -1.84
N LEU A 4 -15.51 5.61 -1.53
CA LEU A 4 -14.96 6.52 -2.52
C LEU A 4 -13.84 5.86 -3.32
N LEU A 5 -12.94 5.14 -2.68
CA LEU A 5 -11.89 4.39 -3.36
C LEU A 5 -12.48 3.30 -4.27
N TYR A 6 -13.46 2.58 -3.78
CA TYR A 6 -14.12 1.51 -4.53
C TYR A 6 -14.82 2.06 -5.77
N ASP A 7 -15.60 3.12 -5.62
CA ASP A 7 -16.31 3.77 -6.73
C ASP A 7 -15.31 4.33 -7.75
N THR A 8 -14.20 4.91 -7.29
CA THR A 8 -13.15 5.42 -8.17
C THR A 8 -12.53 4.30 -8.98
N ALA A 9 -12.23 3.18 -8.36
CA ALA A 9 -11.64 2.02 -9.04
C ALA A 9 -12.61 1.41 -10.06
N LEU A 10 -13.90 1.29 -9.74
CA LEU A 10 -14.92 0.83 -10.67
C LEU A 10 -15.08 1.77 -11.86
N HIS A 11 -15.10 3.08 -11.60
CA HIS A 11 -15.20 4.09 -12.65
C HIS A 11 -14.00 4.01 -13.60
N ALA A 12 -12.80 3.86 -13.06
CA ALA A 12 -11.59 3.70 -13.85
C ALA A 12 -11.64 2.49 -14.79
N GLN A 13 -12.19 1.36 -14.34
CA GLN A 13 -12.35 0.17 -15.17
C GLN A 13 -13.31 0.40 -16.35
N VAL A 14 -14.37 1.18 -16.15
CA VAL A 14 -15.36 1.46 -17.18
C VAL A 14 -14.88 2.50 -18.18
N VAL A 15 -14.22 3.56 -17.71
CA VAL A 15 -13.84 4.72 -18.54
C VAL A 15 -12.56 4.47 -19.33
N ALA A 16 -11.60 3.76 -18.78
CA ALA A 16 -10.30 3.54 -19.42
C ALA A 16 -9.82 2.10 -19.24
N PRO A 17 -10.53 1.12 -19.81
CA PRO A 17 -10.21 -0.30 -19.62
C PRO A 17 -8.81 -0.69 -20.10
N ASP A 18 -8.29 -0.03 -21.14
CA ASP A 18 -6.96 -0.32 -21.69
C ASP A 18 -5.82 0.16 -20.79
N ARG A 19 -6.08 1.16 -19.95
CA ARG A 19 -5.09 1.76 -19.06
C ARG A 19 -5.27 1.33 -17.61
N LEU A 20 -6.52 1.27 -17.17
CA LEU A 20 -6.91 1.12 -15.76
C LEU A 20 -7.81 -0.10 -15.55
N GLY A 21 -8.20 -0.76 -16.62
CA GLY A 21 -8.99 -1.98 -16.55
C GLY A 21 -8.26 -3.08 -15.80
N GLY A 22 -8.99 -3.82 -15.00
CA GLY A 22 -8.43 -4.91 -14.21
C GLY A 22 -7.78 -4.47 -12.90
N VAL A 23 -7.84 -3.19 -12.51
CA VAL A 23 -7.34 -2.72 -11.21
C VAL A 23 -7.95 -3.53 -10.07
N LEU A 24 -9.27 -3.75 -10.09
CA LEU A 24 -9.94 -4.61 -9.12
C LEU A 24 -9.99 -6.06 -9.56
N SER A 25 -10.42 -6.31 -10.79
CA SER A 25 -10.64 -7.68 -11.28
C SER A 25 -9.34 -8.47 -11.48
N GLY A 26 -8.23 -7.79 -11.72
CA GLY A 26 -6.92 -8.41 -11.87
C GLY A 26 -6.10 -8.50 -10.58
N ALA A 27 -6.56 -7.91 -9.48
CA ALA A 27 -5.84 -7.91 -8.23
C ALA A 27 -6.05 -9.23 -7.45
N ASP A 28 -4.97 -9.83 -7.00
CA ASP A 28 -5.00 -11.00 -6.13
C ASP A 28 -5.21 -10.60 -4.67
N ALA A 29 -4.71 -9.43 -4.27
CA ALA A 29 -4.84 -8.90 -2.92
C ALA A 29 -4.71 -7.38 -2.91
N VAL A 30 -5.28 -6.77 -1.87
CA VAL A 30 -5.11 -5.34 -1.55
C VAL A 30 -4.07 -5.22 -0.45
N VAL A 31 -3.12 -4.32 -0.65
CA VAL A 31 -2.12 -3.92 0.35
C VAL A 31 -2.31 -2.44 0.62
N PHE A 32 -2.22 -2.03 1.88
CA PHE A 32 -2.28 -0.61 2.22
C PHE A 32 -0.91 -0.09 2.65
N VAL A 33 -0.71 1.22 2.47
CA VAL A 33 0.49 1.90 2.96
C VAL A 33 0.35 2.09 4.48
N PRO A 34 1.19 1.42 5.30
CA PRO A 34 1.00 1.42 6.74
C PRO A 34 1.49 2.70 7.41
N ALA A 35 0.95 2.97 8.61
CA ALA A 35 1.47 3.98 9.50
C ALA A 35 2.78 3.52 10.16
N THR A 36 3.59 4.48 10.63
CA THR A 36 4.74 4.14 11.48
C THR A 36 4.27 3.58 12.82
N ALA A 37 5.14 2.84 13.50
CA ALA A 37 4.85 2.32 14.84
C ALA A 37 4.50 3.46 15.82
N ALA A 38 5.19 4.61 15.72
CA ALA A 38 4.89 5.78 16.54
C ALA A 38 3.50 6.35 16.26
N ALA A 39 3.10 6.46 15.00
CA ALA A 39 1.78 6.93 14.62
C ALA A 39 0.68 5.95 15.06
N PHE A 40 0.93 4.65 14.92
CA PHE A 40 0.04 3.61 15.40
C PHE A 40 -0.20 3.72 16.91
N ARG A 41 0.88 3.88 17.69
CA ARG A 41 0.77 4.03 19.15
C ARG A 41 -0.03 5.27 19.57
N ARG A 42 0.13 6.38 18.84
CA ARG A 42 -0.62 7.62 19.14
C ARG A 42 -2.12 7.48 18.85
N ARG A 43 -2.50 6.78 17.79
CA ARG A 43 -3.89 6.65 17.36
C ARG A 43 -4.59 5.44 17.94
N GLY A 44 -3.84 4.41 18.32
CA GLY A 44 -4.38 3.13 18.75
C GLY A 44 -4.83 2.21 17.61
N PHE A 45 -4.69 2.66 16.35
CA PHE A 45 -5.03 1.89 15.15
C PHE A 45 -4.27 2.42 13.94
N ASP A 46 -4.20 1.61 12.88
CA ASP A 46 -3.69 2.07 11.60
C ASP A 46 -4.84 2.70 10.80
N HIS A 47 -4.68 3.97 10.47
CA HIS A 47 -5.66 4.74 9.70
C HIS A 47 -5.95 4.09 8.34
N MET A 48 -4.91 3.63 7.63
CA MET A 48 -5.08 3.01 6.32
C MET A 48 -5.71 1.63 6.42
N GLU A 49 -5.42 0.86 7.47
CA GLU A 49 -6.10 -0.42 7.71
C GLU A 49 -7.60 -0.21 7.89
N ALA A 50 -8.00 0.83 8.61
CA ALA A 50 -9.40 1.19 8.82
C ALA A 50 -10.13 1.56 7.53
N ILE A 51 -9.41 2.02 6.51
CA ILE A 51 -9.95 2.27 5.17
C ILE A 51 -9.90 1.00 4.30
N ALA A 52 -8.81 0.25 4.39
CA ALA A 52 -8.57 -0.92 3.55
C ALA A 52 -9.56 -2.06 3.83
N ARG A 53 -9.92 -2.31 5.08
CA ARG A 53 -10.85 -3.40 5.43
C ARG A 53 -12.21 -3.24 4.78
N PRO A 54 -12.93 -2.11 4.93
CA PRO A 54 -14.19 -1.91 4.23
C PRO A 54 -14.06 -1.92 2.71
N PHE A 55 -12.94 -1.39 2.18
CA PHE A 55 -12.67 -1.44 0.75
C PHE A 55 -12.60 -2.89 0.24
N CYS A 56 -11.93 -3.77 0.96
CA CYS A 56 -11.83 -5.18 0.62
C CYS A 56 -13.18 -5.89 0.72
N GLU A 57 -14.00 -5.53 1.70
CA GLU A 57 -15.37 -6.05 1.82
C GLU A 57 -16.23 -5.66 0.62
N LEU A 58 -16.12 -4.41 0.17
CA LEU A 58 -16.86 -3.90 -0.98
C LEU A 58 -16.39 -4.53 -2.30
N SER A 59 -15.08 -4.67 -2.47
CA SER A 59 -14.49 -5.17 -3.72
C SER A 59 -14.47 -6.68 -3.83
N GLY A 60 -14.53 -7.39 -2.73
CA GLY A 60 -14.35 -8.84 -2.68
C GLY A 60 -12.89 -9.29 -2.82
N VAL A 61 -11.94 -8.35 -2.88
CA VAL A 61 -10.51 -8.66 -2.98
C VAL A 61 -9.95 -8.85 -1.57
N PRO A 62 -9.17 -9.91 -1.32
CA PRO A 62 -8.59 -10.15 0.00
C PRO A 62 -7.65 -9.04 0.46
N LEU A 63 -7.66 -8.72 1.74
CA LEU A 63 -6.69 -7.83 2.36
C LEU A 63 -5.45 -8.61 2.75
N LEU A 64 -4.28 -8.11 2.37
CA LEU A 64 -2.99 -8.65 2.77
C LEU A 64 -2.21 -7.57 3.52
N ASP A 65 -2.04 -7.74 4.82
CA ASP A 65 -1.26 -6.82 5.66
C ASP A 65 0.24 -7.15 5.50
N ALA A 66 0.79 -6.74 4.36
CA ALA A 66 2.09 -7.19 3.89
C ALA A 66 3.25 -6.23 4.20
N LEU A 67 2.97 -4.97 4.50
CA LEU A 67 4.01 -3.96 4.67
C LEU A 67 4.12 -3.46 6.10
N VAL A 68 5.35 -3.24 6.53
CA VAL A 68 5.68 -2.53 7.77
C VAL A 68 6.48 -1.29 7.38
N LYS A 69 6.18 -0.16 8.01
CA LYS A 69 6.89 1.10 7.83
C LYS A 69 7.77 1.39 9.02
N TYR A 70 9.04 1.68 8.76
CA TYR A 70 9.99 2.10 9.80
C TYR A 70 10.08 3.62 9.87
N GLY A 71 9.93 4.15 11.09
CA GLY A 71 10.17 5.56 11.39
C GLY A 71 11.59 5.78 11.89
N HIS A 72 11.98 7.05 12.06
CA HIS A 72 13.31 7.41 12.53
C HIS A 72 13.66 6.82 13.91
N GLY A 73 12.67 6.66 14.80
CA GLY A 73 12.87 6.09 16.13
C GLY A 73 13.24 4.61 16.09
N ASP A 74 12.69 3.88 15.14
CA ASP A 74 12.91 2.44 15.00
C ASP A 74 14.28 2.12 14.42
N GLN A 75 14.88 3.04 13.67
CA GLN A 75 16.21 2.90 13.08
C GLN A 75 17.34 2.94 14.12
N ARG A 76 17.11 3.49 15.28
CA ARG A 76 18.12 3.57 16.36
C ARG A 76 18.46 2.21 16.96
N GLU A 77 17.54 1.28 16.92
CA GLU A 77 17.69 -0.08 17.47
C GLU A 77 18.36 -1.03 16.50
N LEU A 78 18.56 -0.62 15.24
CA LEU A 78 19.13 -1.44 14.20
C LEU A 78 20.65 -1.32 14.15
N GLY A 79 21.33 -2.42 13.78
CA GLY A 79 22.75 -2.41 13.48
C GLY A 79 23.07 -1.52 12.27
N ARG A 80 24.37 -1.18 12.11
CA ARG A 80 24.81 -0.25 11.06
C ARG A 80 24.45 -0.72 9.63
N GLU A 81 24.57 -2.02 9.36
CA GLU A 81 24.22 -2.58 8.05
C GLU A 81 22.72 -2.60 7.83
N GLU A 82 21.95 -2.99 8.84
CA GLU A 82 20.50 -2.97 8.80
C GLU A 82 19.94 -1.56 8.59
N ARG A 83 20.58 -0.56 9.22
CA ARG A 83 20.23 0.84 8.98
C ARG A 83 20.46 1.27 7.54
N ARG A 84 21.53 0.77 6.92
CA ARG A 84 21.88 1.12 5.55
C ARG A 84 20.91 0.47 4.56
N GLU A 85 20.54 -0.77 4.77
CA GLU A 85 19.57 -1.48 3.96
C GLU A 85 18.18 -0.84 4.08
N ARG A 86 17.77 -0.45 5.29
CA ARG A 86 16.47 0.12 5.56
C ARG A 86 16.39 1.63 5.27
N ALA A 87 17.51 2.34 5.24
CA ALA A 87 17.54 3.74 4.79
C ALA A 87 17.22 3.89 3.31
N GLN A 88 17.43 2.84 2.50
CA GLN A 88 17.05 2.81 1.09
C GLN A 88 15.58 2.44 0.91
N GLY A 89 14.95 1.81 1.92
CA GLY A 89 13.54 1.47 1.89
C GLY A 89 12.92 1.68 3.27
N MET A 90 11.91 2.55 3.36
CA MET A 90 11.17 2.78 4.60
C MET A 90 10.23 1.62 4.94
N TYR A 91 10.10 0.67 4.03
CA TYR A 91 9.12 -0.42 4.11
C TYR A 91 9.80 -1.78 4.08
N GLU A 92 9.20 -2.75 4.76
CA GLU A 92 9.58 -4.14 4.70
C GLU A 92 8.35 -4.99 4.41
N THR A 93 8.50 -5.96 3.53
CA THR A 93 7.45 -6.93 3.23
C THR A 93 7.54 -8.09 4.22
N VAL A 94 6.45 -8.35 4.93
CA VAL A 94 6.40 -9.37 5.99
C VAL A 94 5.49 -10.56 5.64
N GLU A 95 4.86 -10.53 4.46
CA GLU A 95 4.00 -11.59 3.96
C GLU A 95 4.48 -12.06 2.58
N ASP A 96 4.08 -13.24 2.16
CA ASP A 96 4.44 -13.75 0.84
C ASP A 96 3.61 -13.08 -0.26
N VAL A 97 4.28 -12.29 -1.09
CA VAL A 97 3.65 -11.58 -2.22
C VAL A 97 4.13 -12.10 -3.57
N ARG A 98 4.93 -13.15 -3.60
CA ARG A 98 5.53 -13.66 -4.84
C ARG A 98 4.48 -14.08 -5.86
N GLY A 99 4.62 -13.56 -7.06
CA GLY A 99 3.73 -13.86 -8.18
C GLY A 99 2.35 -13.24 -8.08
N LYS A 100 2.07 -12.44 -7.04
CA LYS A 100 0.76 -11.81 -6.84
C LYS A 100 0.66 -10.48 -7.56
N ARG A 101 -0.52 -10.20 -8.04
CA ARG A 101 -0.90 -8.88 -8.56
C ARG A 101 -1.56 -8.12 -7.42
N LEU A 102 -0.95 -7.02 -7.02
CA LEU A 102 -1.35 -6.28 -5.82
C LEU A 102 -1.95 -4.93 -6.18
N LEU A 103 -2.98 -4.54 -5.46
CA LEU A 103 -3.51 -3.19 -5.45
C LEU A 103 -3.05 -2.51 -4.16
N LEU A 104 -2.18 -1.52 -4.30
CA LEU A 104 -1.65 -0.75 -3.17
C LEU A 104 -2.48 0.51 -2.98
N ILE A 105 -3.05 0.69 -1.80
CA ILE A 105 -3.90 1.85 -1.50
C ILE A 105 -3.26 2.78 -0.49
N ASP A 106 -3.48 4.08 -0.68
CA ASP A 106 -3.07 5.15 0.22
C ASP A 106 -4.15 6.24 0.24
N ASP A 107 -4.12 7.13 1.22
CA ASP A 107 -5.11 8.20 1.33
C ASP A 107 -4.79 9.40 0.43
N VAL A 108 -3.57 9.90 0.47
CA VAL A 108 -3.16 11.09 -0.28
C VAL A 108 -1.82 10.87 -0.97
N ILE A 109 -1.75 11.25 -2.25
CA ILE A 109 -0.50 11.34 -2.99
C ILE A 109 -0.10 12.81 -3.10
N THR A 110 1.09 13.15 -2.61
CA THR A 110 1.70 14.47 -2.80
C THR A 110 2.73 14.41 -3.94
N THR A 111 3.90 13.84 -3.69
CA THR A 111 4.96 13.67 -4.69
C THR A 111 4.94 12.29 -5.35
N GLY A 112 4.24 11.34 -4.78
CA GLY A 112 4.28 9.95 -5.19
C GLY A 112 5.43 9.15 -4.59
N ALA A 113 6.28 9.77 -3.77
CA ALA A 113 7.47 9.11 -3.20
C ALA A 113 7.09 7.94 -2.27
N THR A 114 6.07 8.11 -1.44
CA THR A 114 5.57 7.07 -0.54
C THR A 114 5.05 5.86 -1.32
N MET A 115 4.19 6.11 -2.30
CA MET A 115 3.63 5.07 -3.16
C MET A 115 4.72 4.35 -3.95
N ALA A 116 5.69 5.11 -4.48
CA ALA A 116 6.81 4.56 -5.24
C ALA A 116 7.71 3.67 -4.35
N ALA A 117 8.01 4.11 -3.14
CA ALA A 117 8.84 3.35 -2.19
C ALA A 117 8.16 2.04 -1.77
N ALA A 118 6.88 2.10 -1.43
CA ALA A 118 6.10 0.92 -1.05
C ALA A 118 5.96 -0.07 -2.24
N SER A 119 5.68 0.43 -3.44
CA SER A 119 5.61 -0.38 -4.66
C SER A 119 6.94 -1.06 -4.97
N ALA A 120 8.03 -0.32 -4.86
CA ALA A 120 9.38 -0.86 -5.13
C ALA A 120 9.71 -2.01 -4.15
N GLU A 121 9.35 -1.87 -2.90
CA GLU A 121 9.57 -2.92 -1.89
C GLU A 121 8.74 -4.17 -2.20
N LEU A 122 7.48 -4.02 -2.58
CA LEU A 122 6.63 -5.15 -2.95
C LEU A 122 7.14 -5.89 -4.18
N LYS A 123 7.62 -5.15 -5.18
CA LYS A 123 8.23 -5.73 -6.38
C LYS A 123 9.55 -6.44 -6.06
N ARG A 124 10.37 -5.85 -5.20
CA ARG A 124 11.60 -6.47 -4.72
C ARG A 124 11.29 -7.80 -4.02
N ALA A 125 10.20 -7.88 -3.27
CA ALA A 125 9.76 -9.08 -2.58
C ALA A 125 9.13 -10.13 -3.52
N GLY A 126 8.97 -9.82 -4.81
CA GLY A 126 8.54 -10.77 -5.82
C GLY A 126 7.12 -10.60 -6.35
N ALA A 127 6.44 -9.50 -6.03
CA ALA A 127 5.12 -9.24 -6.59
C ALA A 127 5.18 -9.16 -8.13
N ALA A 128 4.22 -9.77 -8.80
CA ALA A 128 4.16 -9.78 -10.25
C ALA A 128 3.78 -8.41 -10.82
N ALA A 129 2.90 -7.69 -10.15
CA ALA A 129 2.48 -6.35 -10.51
C ALA A 129 1.99 -5.59 -9.28
N VAL A 130 2.16 -4.28 -9.26
CA VAL A 130 1.64 -3.39 -8.21
C VAL A 130 0.99 -2.20 -8.88
N ASP A 131 -0.32 -2.05 -8.69
CA ASP A 131 -1.08 -0.88 -9.11
C ASP A 131 -1.37 -0.01 -7.89
N GLY A 132 -1.26 1.29 -8.03
CA GLY A 132 -1.51 2.24 -6.95
C GLY A 132 -2.86 2.92 -7.07
N LEU A 133 -3.53 3.11 -5.95
CA LEU A 133 -4.80 3.84 -5.85
C LEU A 133 -4.78 4.74 -4.63
N ALA A 134 -5.12 6.01 -4.81
CA ALA A 134 -5.26 6.97 -3.73
C ALA A 134 -6.56 7.76 -3.85
N ILE A 135 -7.07 8.25 -2.71
CA ILE A 135 -8.30 9.04 -2.66
C ILE A 135 -8.07 10.42 -3.24
N ALA A 136 -6.93 11.03 -2.97
CA ALA A 136 -6.64 12.39 -3.37
C ALA A 136 -5.19 12.56 -3.81
N ARG A 137 -4.99 13.52 -4.70
CA ARG A 137 -3.66 13.97 -5.08
C ARG A 137 -3.55 15.46 -4.79
N VAL A 138 -2.48 15.85 -4.12
CA VAL A 138 -2.18 17.26 -3.83
C VAL A 138 -1.04 17.70 -4.75
N TRP A 139 -1.30 18.80 -5.47
CA TRP A 139 -0.34 19.38 -6.43
C TRP A 139 0.63 20.35 -5.79
#